data_b5d4d8bc921bc2e876d324361c3909c8
#
_entry.id   b5d4d8bc921bc2e876d324361c3909c8
#
_cell.length_a   1.000
_cell.length_b   1.000
_cell.length_c   1.000
_cell.angle_alpha   90.00
_cell.angle_beta   90.00
_cell.angle_gamma   90.00
#
_symmetry.space_group_name_H-M   'P 1'
#
loop_
_entity.id
_entity.type
_entity.pdbx_description
1 polymer ?
#
loop_
_entity_poly.entity_id
_entity_poly.type
_entity_poly.pdbx_seq_one_letter_code
_entity_poly.pdbx_strand_id
1 'polypeptide(L)'
;MPATNPQQEIRAQLTAPGAPFEIAEEEVLGTRLPVFKTRLRSLPELLEGSAVHGEKEFMVYGDQRISYAEHHARVAALAANLRERYGIGPGDRVALLAANCPEFVIAFFAVVSLGAIASAFNGWWVRDEILYGLEDSEPRLLIGDTRRLARLEAGDTDLPVLEMGPEFDALSKPTAGCGLPEIAIEEDDPALILYTSGTTGRPKGAVNTHRGILGFLQCYALTGLEGAMRAARAAEASGESLPAPVAPCVLATVPLFHLSGLYAATLMMLAVGGKTVFRAGRFDPEAVLQLIEKERVSTWTALGNTGWRIVQEPTRPRYDTSSLRNVGFGGAPTSPALQEALREAFPSAAQNQGMGYGLSESSGIGTIIGGAALQERPTSAGQPVATHAIEIRDAADRRLPDGEDGEIHIQSPYLMKEYWRRPKATAETLKPGRWLATGDIGRLEDGWLYINSRARDMILRGGENIYPAEIEHRLDAHADVAESAIVGIDHPELGQEVKAFVVVNPGAAVSAKELTAFAAETLSAQKVPAHWEIGSEPLPRNAAGKVLKNVLTGEATNTQLED
;
A
#
# COMPACT_ATOMS: atom_id res chain seq x y z
N MET A 1 21.47 -23.43 -23.25
CA MET A 1 20.47 -22.40 -22.97
C MET A 1 20.40 -22.28 -21.46
N PRO A 2 20.42 -21.09 -20.84
CA PRO A 2 20.18 -21.01 -19.42
C PRO A 2 18.79 -21.61 -19.12
N ALA A 3 18.67 -22.38 -18.06
CA ALA A 3 17.41 -22.98 -17.65
C ALA A 3 16.38 -21.87 -17.47
N THR A 4 15.27 -21.91 -18.19
CA THR A 4 14.17 -20.95 -18.06
C THR A 4 13.66 -21.01 -16.63
N ASN A 5 13.51 -19.85 -16.01
CA ASN A 5 12.97 -19.76 -14.65
C ASN A 5 11.51 -20.28 -14.66
N PRO A 6 11.16 -21.29 -13.82
CA PRO A 6 9.81 -21.88 -13.80
C PRO A 6 8.68 -20.83 -13.65
N GLN A 7 8.94 -19.70 -13.00
CA GLN A 7 7.99 -18.60 -12.90
C GLN A 7 7.74 -17.91 -14.24
N GLN A 8 8.80 -17.70 -15.03
CA GLN A 8 8.69 -17.10 -16.36
C GLN A 8 7.93 -17.99 -17.33
N GLU A 9 8.10 -19.32 -17.24
CA GLU A 9 7.34 -20.27 -18.04
C GLU A 9 5.85 -20.24 -17.72
N ILE A 10 5.48 -20.27 -16.43
CA ILE A 10 4.08 -20.18 -16.01
C ILE A 10 3.48 -18.84 -16.45
N ARG A 11 4.18 -17.73 -16.24
CA ARG A 11 3.73 -16.40 -16.70
C ARG A 11 3.51 -16.39 -18.21
N ALA A 12 4.46 -16.87 -19.00
CA ALA A 12 4.33 -16.95 -20.45
C ALA A 12 3.12 -17.80 -20.88
N GLN A 13 2.85 -18.91 -20.18
CA GLN A 13 1.66 -19.73 -20.42
C GLN A 13 0.36 -18.98 -20.12
N LEU A 14 0.30 -18.25 -19.01
CA LEU A 14 -0.91 -17.54 -18.56
C LEU A 14 -1.20 -16.27 -19.36
N THR A 15 -0.17 -15.67 -19.98
CA THR A 15 -0.28 -14.42 -20.75
C THR A 15 -0.26 -14.61 -22.26
N ALA A 16 -0.15 -15.86 -22.74
CA ALA A 16 -0.16 -16.20 -24.17
C ALA A 16 -1.51 -15.85 -24.83
N PRO A 17 -1.54 -15.74 -26.18
CA PRO A 17 -2.81 -15.59 -26.92
C PRO A 17 -3.84 -16.66 -26.57
N GLY A 18 -5.07 -16.26 -26.22
CA GLY A 18 -6.16 -17.13 -25.79
C GLY A 18 -6.09 -17.58 -24.33
N ALA A 19 -5.06 -17.21 -23.57
CA ALA A 19 -4.95 -17.49 -22.14
C ALA A 19 -5.76 -16.50 -21.28
N PRO A 20 -6.08 -16.84 -20.01
CA PRO A 20 -6.90 -15.98 -19.14
C PRO A 20 -6.38 -14.56 -18.92
N PHE A 21 -5.04 -14.38 -18.97
CA PHE A 21 -4.38 -13.08 -18.82
C PHE A 21 -3.64 -12.68 -20.11
N GLU A 22 -4.21 -13.01 -21.28
CA GLU A 22 -3.63 -12.60 -22.57
C GLU A 22 -3.28 -11.11 -22.56
N ILE A 23 -2.04 -10.78 -22.97
CA ILE A 23 -1.54 -9.42 -23.08
C ILE A 23 -1.63 -8.95 -24.54
N ALA A 24 -2.14 -7.74 -24.73
CA ALA A 24 -2.20 -7.06 -26.02
C ALA A 24 -1.62 -5.64 -25.89
N GLU A 25 -1.20 -5.05 -27.02
CA GLU A 25 -0.74 -3.68 -27.09
C GLU A 25 -1.92 -2.75 -27.43
N GLU A 26 -2.22 -1.81 -26.53
CA GLU A 26 -3.25 -0.79 -26.73
C GLU A 26 -2.71 0.62 -26.49
N GLU A 27 -3.40 1.63 -27.00
CA GLU A 27 -3.11 3.02 -26.68
C GLU A 27 -3.71 3.40 -25.32
N VAL A 28 -2.88 3.83 -24.39
CA VAL A 28 -3.24 4.26 -23.04
C VAL A 28 -2.70 5.67 -22.81
N LEU A 29 -3.62 6.66 -22.71
CA LEU A 29 -3.28 8.06 -22.47
C LEU A 29 -2.16 8.57 -23.42
N GLY A 30 -2.28 8.25 -24.73
CA GLY A 30 -1.36 8.68 -25.77
C GLY A 30 -0.05 7.87 -25.90
N THR A 31 0.05 6.73 -25.23
CA THR A 31 1.22 5.84 -25.31
C THR A 31 0.78 4.41 -25.57
N ARG A 32 1.45 3.70 -26.49
CA ARG A 32 1.21 2.29 -26.75
C ARG A 32 1.85 1.44 -25.67
N LEU A 33 1.04 0.68 -24.92
CA LEU A 33 1.47 -0.07 -23.75
C LEU A 33 0.80 -1.47 -23.69
N PRO A 34 1.47 -2.45 -23.05
CA PRO A 34 0.91 -3.78 -22.84
C PRO A 34 -0.22 -3.72 -21.81
N VAL A 35 -1.38 -4.28 -22.15
CA VAL A 35 -2.55 -4.39 -21.27
C VAL A 35 -3.10 -5.81 -21.26
N PHE A 36 -3.79 -6.21 -20.22
CA PHE A 36 -4.57 -7.44 -20.25
C PHE A 36 -5.77 -7.25 -21.18
N LYS A 37 -5.91 -8.13 -22.16
CA LYS A 37 -6.97 -8.06 -23.18
C LYS A 37 -8.35 -8.26 -22.58
N THR A 38 -8.49 -9.25 -21.70
CA THR A 38 -9.72 -9.51 -20.95
C THR A 38 -9.60 -8.86 -19.58
N ARG A 39 -10.41 -7.83 -19.34
CA ARG A 39 -10.39 -7.05 -18.09
C ARG A 39 -11.72 -6.35 -17.86
N LEU A 40 -12.04 -6.06 -16.63
CA LEU A 40 -13.08 -5.11 -16.25
C LEU A 40 -12.69 -3.69 -16.68
N ARG A 41 -13.67 -2.88 -17.07
CA ARG A 41 -13.45 -1.53 -17.59
C ARG A 41 -13.70 -0.45 -16.53
N SER A 42 -14.52 -0.74 -15.53
CA SER A 42 -14.87 0.22 -14.50
C SER A 42 -15.05 -0.44 -13.12
N LEU A 43 -14.92 0.36 -12.06
CA LEU A 43 -15.18 -0.11 -10.69
C LEU A 43 -16.64 -0.50 -10.45
N PRO A 44 -17.66 0.16 -11.04
CA PRO A 44 -19.03 -0.36 -11.02
C PRO A 44 -19.17 -1.77 -11.61
N GLU A 45 -18.48 -2.10 -12.71
CA GLU A 45 -18.47 -3.48 -13.22
C GLU A 45 -17.90 -4.50 -12.22
N LEU A 46 -16.86 -4.11 -11.46
CA LEU A 46 -16.34 -4.95 -10.37
C LEU A 46 -17.39 -5.17 -9.28
N LEU A 47 -18.10 -4.10 -8.89
CA LEU A 47 -19.17 -4.18 -7.89
C LEU A 47 -20.32 -5.06 -8.40
N GLU A 48 -20.80 -4.86 -9.62
CA GLU A 48 -21.86 -5.67 -10.24
C GLU A 48 -21.44 -7.15 -10.33
N GLY A 49 -20.21 -7.42 -10.78
CA GLY A 49 -19.65 -8.77 -10.83
C GLY A 49 -19.64 -9.47 -9.48
N SER A 50 -19.47 -8.71 -8.39
CA SER A 50 -19.46 -9.26 -7.04
C SER A 50 -20.84 -9.70 -6.53
N ALA A 51 -21.93 -9.29 -7.18
CA ALA A 51 -23.30 -9.64 -6.79
C ALA A 51 -23.57 -11.17 -6.80
N VAL A 52 -22.77 -11.93 -7.54
CA VAL A 52 -22.85 -13.41 -7.55
C VAL A 52 -22.63 -14.03 -6.15
N HIS A 53 -21.97 -13.32 -5.24
CA HIS A 53 -21.69 -13.81 -3.89
C HIS A 53 -22.87 -13.67 -2.92
N GLY A 54 -23.93 -12.92 -3.29
CA GLY A 54 -25.21 -12.85 -2.58
C GLY A 54 -25.07 -12.53 -1.09
N GLU A 55 -25.63 -13.41 -0.25
CA GLU A 55 -25.65 -13.23 1.21
C GLU A 55 -24.33 -13.60 1.92
N LYS A 56 -23.27 -13.92 1.18
CA LYS A 56 -21.96 -14.16 1.79
C LYS A 56 -21.47 -12.89 2.49
N GLU A 57 -20.84 -13.02 3.67
CA GLU A 57 -20.25 -11.89 4.37
C GLU A 57 -19.12 -11.26 3.56
N PHE A 58 -19.22 -9.94 3.35
CA PHE A 58 -18.18 -9.13 2.71
C PHE A 58 -17.41 -8.29 3.72
N MET A 59 -18.08 -7.57 4.60
CA MET A 59 -17.44 -6.69 5.58
C MET A 59 -17.88 -7.01 7.00
N VAL A 60 -16.93 -6.98 7.92
CA VAL A 60 -17.15 -7.15 9.37
C VAL A 60 -16.50 -6.01 10.13
N TYR A 61 -17.27 -5.35 11.01
CA TYR A 61 -16.80 -4.27 11.86
C TYR A 61 -17.46 -4.37 13.24
N GLY A 62 -16.72 -4.84 14.24
CA GLY A 62 -17.30 -5.17 15.54
C GLY A 62 -18.33 -6.29 15.43
N ASP A 63 -19.60 -5.98 15.76
CA ASP A 63 -20.73 -6.90 15.60
C ASP A 63 -21.50 -6.68 14.30
N GLN A 64 -21.20 -5.61 13.56
CA GLN A 64 -21.83 -5.34 12.27
C GLN A 64 -21.28 -6.29 11.21
N ARG A 65 -22.20 -6.90 10.45
CA ARG A 65 -21.88 -7.81 9.35
C ARG A 65 -22.67 -7.40 8.14
N ILE A 66 -21.99 -7.15 7.04
CA ILE A 66 -22.57 -6.69 5.77
C ILE A 66 -22.29 -7.75 4.73
N SER A 67 -23.36 -8.29 4.13
CA SER A 67 -23.25 -9.22 3.00
C SER A 67 -22.90 -8.49 1.70
N TYR A 68 -22.50 -9.22 0.67
CA TYR A 68 -22.33 -8.68 -0.69
C TYR A 68 -23.61 -8.06 -1.21
N ALA A 69 -24.75 -8.73 -1.02
CA ALA A 69 -26.07 -8.23 -1.44
C ALA A 69 -26.44 -6.92 -0.72
N GLU A 70 -26.23 -6.87 0.60
CA GLU A 70 -26.47 -5.66 1.38
C GLU A 70 -25.54 -4.52 0.96
N HIS A 71 -24.24 -4.81 0.77
CA HIS A 71 -23.28 -3.81 0.29
C HIS A 71 -23.72 -3.19 -1.04
N HIS A 72 -24.07 -4.05 -2.03
CA HIS A 72 -24.54 -3.60 -3.34
C HIS A 72 -25.78 -2.72 -3.22
N ALA A 73 -26.78 -3.15 -2.43
CA ALA A 73 -28.02 -2.41 -2.24
C ALA A 73 -27.81 -1.07 -1.53
N ARG A 74 -26.93 -1.02 -0.51
CA ARG A 74 -26.56 0.22 0.19
C ARG A 74 -25.82 1.19 -0.72
N VAL A 75 -24.92 0.71 -1.56
CA VAL A 75 -24.21 1.53 -2.56
C VAL A 75 -25.20 2.13 -3.57
N ALA A 76 -26.12 1.33 -4.11
CA ALA A 76 -27.11 1.81 -5.06
C ALA A 76 -28.01 2.90 -4.45
N ALA A 77 -28.51 2.68 -3.23
CA ALA A 77 -29.35 3.65 -2.53
C ALA A 77 -28.57 4.96 -2.24
N LEU A 78 -27.34 4.86 -1.78
CA LEU A 78 -26.50 6.05 -1.51
C LEU A 78 -26.19 6.81 -2.80
N ALA A 79 -25.83 6.12 -3.88
CA ALA A 79 -25.54 6.76 -5.17
C ALA A 79 -26.75 7.53 -5.71
N ALA A 80 -27.95 6.96 -5.62
CA ALA A 80 -29.19 7.65 -6.00
C ALA A 80 -29.38 8.94 -5.18
N ASN A 81 -29.24 8.87 -3.83
CA ASN A 81 -29.39 10.02 -2.95
C ASN A 81 -28.29 11.07 -3.16
N LEU A 82 -27.03 10.67 -3.41
CA LEU A 82 -25.95 11.61 -3.72
C LEU A 82 -26.25 12.39 -5.00
N ARG A 83 -26.78 11.74 -6.03
CA ARG A 83 -27.21 12.41 -7.27
C ARG A 83 -28.40 13.34 -7.05
N GLU A 84 -29.44 12.87 -6.37
CA GLU A 84 -30.70 13.61 -6.22
C GLU A 84 -30.58 14.80 -5.25
N ARG A 85 -29.91 14.61 -4.11
CA ARG A 85 -29.86 15.63 -3.06
C ARG A 85 -28.68 16.59 -3.18
N TYR A 86 -27.52 16.07 -3.62
CA TYR A 86 -26.28 16.86 -3.68
C TYR A 86 -25.85 17.18 -5.10
N GLY A 87 -26.57 16.65 -6.13
CA GLY A 87 -26.28 16.90 -7.52
C GLY A 87 -24.92 16.32 -7.97
N ILE A 88 -24.46 15.25 -7.32
CA ILE A 88 -23.19 14.60 -7.66
C ILE A 88 -23.30 13.88 -8.98
N GLY A 89 -22.33 14.09 -9.87
CA GLY A 89 -22.28 13.49 -11.19
C GLY A 89 -20.84 13.34 -11.71
N PRO A 90 -20.70 12.96 -13.00
CA PRO A 90 -19.39 12.69 -13.59
C PRO A 90 -18.41 13.85 -13.42
N GLY A 91 -17.18 13.53 -12.98
CA GLY A 91 -16.11 14.49 -12.78
C GLY A 91 -16.20 15.33 -11.49
N ASP A 92 -17.30 15.27 -10.73
CA ASP A 92 -17.38 15.91 -9.42
C ASP A 92 -16.46 15.21 -8.41
N ARG A 93 -15.93 15.92 -7.43
CA ARG A 93 -15.15 15.35 -6.35
C ARG A 93 -15.99 15.25 -5.09
N VAL A 94 -15.84 14.14 -4.39
CA VAL A 94 -16.40 13.92 -3.06
C VAL A 94 -15.27 13.57 -2.11
N ALA A 95 -15.06 14.40 -1.09
CA ALA A 95 -14.05 14.15 -0.07
C ALA A 95 -14.52 13.07 0.91
N LEU A 96 -13.66 12.09 1.18
CA LEU A 96 -13.89 11.02 2.16
C LEU A 96 -12.88 11.18 3.30
N LEU A 97 -13.36 11.47 4.51
CA LEU A 97 -12.55 11.73 5.70
C LEU A 97 -12.98 10.82 6.86
N ALA A 98 -12.48 9.60 6.90
CA ALA A 98 -12.89 8.63 7.92
C ALA A 98 -11.79 7.63 8.27
N ALA A 99 -11.97 6.94 9.42
CA ALA A 99 -11.25 5.71 9.75
C ALA A 99 -11.70 4.55 8.85
N ASN A 100 -11.05 3.38 9.07
CA ASN A 100 -11.48 2.15 8.46
C ASN A 100 -12.87 1.76 8.97
N CYS A 101 -13.86 1.82 8.11
CA CYS A 101 -15.24 1.42 8.40
C CYS A 101 -15.97 1.00 7.11
N PRO A 102 -17.04 0.22 7.20
CA PRO A 102 -17.85 -0.16 6.05
C PRO A 102 -18.44 1.04 5.28
N GLU A 103 -18.79 2.11 5.99
CA GLU A 103 -19.37 3.33 5.43
C GLU A 103 -18.43 4.00 4.43
N PHE A 104 -17.09 3.96 4.68
CA PHE A 104 -16.09 4.46 3.73
C PHE A 104 -16.16 3.70 2.40
N VAL A 105 -16.27 2.37 2.46
CA VAL A 105 -16.32 1.52 1.26
C VAL A 105 -17.62 1.74 0.49
N ILE A 106 -18.75 1.84 1.20
CA ILE A 106 -20.06 2.15 0.61
C ILE A 106 -20.03 3.53 -0.07
N ALA A 107 -19.49 4.55 0.60
CA ALA A 107 -19.35 5.90 0.04
C ALA A 107 -18.45 5.91 -1.18
N PHE A 108 -17.29 5.24 -1.12
CA PHE A 108 -16.37 5.11 -2.25
C PHE A 108 -17.08 4.56 -3.49
N PHE A 109 -17.76 3.42 -3.38
CA PHE A 109 -18.46 2.83 -4.50
C PHE A 109 -19.65 3.67 -4.98
N ALA A 110 -20.40 4.30 -4.07
CA ALA A 110 -21.48 5.21 -4.45
C ALA A 110 -20.98 6.40 -5.30
N VAL A 111 -19.85 6.98 -4.91
CA VAL A 111 -19.21 8.08 -5.64
C VAL A 111 -18.72 7.64 -7.02
N VAL A 112 -17.94 6.55 -7.10
CA VAL A 112 -17.38 6.11 -8.40
C VAL A 112 -18.44 5.56 -9.33
N SER A 113 -19.57 5.06 -8.80
CA SER A 113 -20.71 4.62 -9.62
C SER A 113 -21.47 5.78 -10.28
N LEU A 114 -21.25 7.00 -9.84
CA LEU A 114 -21.75 8.22 -10.47
C LEU A 114 -20.77 8.83 -11.49
N GLY A 115 -19.66 8.17 -11.79
CA GLY A 115 -18.56 8.75 -12.57
C GLY A 115 -17.85 9.91 -11.85
N ALA A 116 -18.12 10.07 -10.56
CA ALA A 116 -17.48 11.07 -9.71
C ALA A 116 -16.17 10.53 -9.12
N ILE A 117 -15.35 11.43 -8.59
CA ILE A 117 -14.00 11.16 -8.11
C ILE A 117 -14.00 11.16 -6.58
N ALA A 118 -13.64 10.05 -5.95
CA ALA A 118 -13.43 10.01 -4.52
C ALA A 118 -12.09 10.68 -4.17
N SER A 119 -12.09 11.69 -3.31
CA SER A 119 -10.87 12.31 -2.77
C SER A 119 -10.65 11.74 -1.37
N ALA A 120 -9.78 10.74 -1.23
CA ALA A 120 -9.52 10.08 0.03
C ALA A 120 -8.55 10.91 0.88
N PHE A 121 -9.09 11.55 1.92
CA PHE A 121 -8.30 12.36 2.84
C PHE A 121 -7.67 11.48 3.91
N ASN A 122 -6.45 11.82 4.28
CA ASN A 122 -5.77 11.13 5.37
C ASN A 122 -6.53 11.35 6.69
N GLY A 123 -7.06 10.28 7.27
CA GLY A 123 -7.80 10.30 8.52
C GLY A 123 -6.99 10.77 9.74
N TRP A 124 -5.68 10.98 9.61
CA TRP A 124 -4.81 11.52 10.66
C TRP A 124 -4.52 13.00 10.48
N TRP A 125 -5.00 13.64 9.40
CA TRP A 125 -4.82 15.06 9.18
C TRP A 125 -5.40 15.92 10.30
N VAL A 126 -4.67 16.95 10.69
CA VAL A 126 -5.18 18.03 11.54
C VAL A 126 -6.03 19.02 10.72
N ARG A 127 -6.69 19.94 11.39
CA ARG A 127 -7.60 20.92 10.78
C ARG A 127 -7.02 21.60 9.53
N ASP A 128 -5.82 22.15 9.62
CA ASP A 128 -5.21 22.90 8.51
C ASP A 128 -4.88 22.02 7.31
N GLU A 129 -4.55 20.75 7.53
CA GLU A 129 -4.33 19.78 6.45
C GLU A 129 -5.65 19.38 5.78
N ILE A 130 -6.75 19.24 6.57
CA ILE A 130 -8.08 19.00 6.01
C ILE A 130 -8.53 20.19 5.16
N LEU A 131 -8.38 21.42 5.66
CA LEU A 131 -8.71 22.65 4.91
C LEU A 131 -7.91 22.74 3.60
N TYR A 132 -6.61 22.42 3.65
CA TYR A 132 -5.81 22.32 2.44
C TYR A 132 -6.37 21.28 1.46
N GLY A 133 -6.75 20.10 1.92
CA GLY A 133 -7.33 19.06 1.06
C GLY A 133 -8.65 19.51 0.41
N LEU A 134 -9.50 20.24 1.16
CA LEU A 134 -10.75 20.83 0.66
C LEU A 134 -10.48 21.91 -0.41
N GLU A 135 -9.51 22.79 -0.16
CA GLU A 135 -9.11 23.83 -1.12
C GLU A 135 -8.51 23.22 -2.40
N ASP A 136 -7.65 22.21 -2.27
CA ASP A 136 -6.93 21.60 -3.40
C ASP A 136 -7.85 20.75 -4.28
N SER A 137 -8.71 19.89 -3.69
CA SER A 137 -9.61 19.02 -4.47
C SER A 137 -10.92 19.69 -4.86
N GLU A 138 -11.31 20.80 -4.26
CA GLU A 138 -12.58 21.51 -4.50
C GLU A 138 -13.77 20.51 -4.59
N PRO A 139 -14.06 19.73 -3.52
CA PRO A 139 -15.12 18.76 -3.57
C PRO A 139 -16.49 19.42 -3.50
N ARG A 140 -17.53 18.75 -4.00
CA ARG A 140 -18.93 19.20 -3.86
C ARG A 140 -19.58 18.73 -2.58
N LEU A 141 -19.00 17.73 -1.93
CA LEU A 141 -19.50 17.13 -0.70
C LEU A 141 -18.32 16.61 0.12
N LEU A 142 -18.39 16.78 1.44
CA LEU A 142 -17.52 16.11 2.40
C LEU A 142 -18.32 15.02 3.13
N ILE A 143 -17.88 13.76 3.02
CA ILE A 143 -18.42 12.64 3.79
C ILE A 143 -17.37 12.24 4.83
N GLY A 144 -17.72 12.19 6.10
CA GLY A 144 -16.74 11.88 7.14
C GLY A 144 -17.34 11.27 8.40
N ASP A 145 -16.49 10.66 9.22
CA ASP A 145 -16.91 10.19 10.53
C ASP A 145 -16.94 11.34 11.55
N THR A 146 -17.75 11.18 12.61
CA THR A 146 -17.95 12.17 13.67
C THR A 146 -16.65 12.71 14.26
N ARG A 147 -15.69 11.80 14.55
CA ARG A 147 -14.45 12.18 15.23
C ARG A 147 -13.55 13.05 14.35
N ARG A 148 -13.51 12.79 13.05
CA ARG A 148 -12.68 13.52 12.10
C ARG A 148 -13.33 14.82 11.68
N LEU A 149 -14.64 14.81 11.48
CA LEU A 149 -15.41 16.03 11.23
C LEU A 149 -15.33 17.02 12.40
N ALA A 150 -15.25 16.52 13.65
CA ALA A 150 -15.09 17.36 14.85
C ALA A 150 -13.74 18.12 14.92
N ARG A 151 -12.80 17.86 14.00
CA ARG A 151 -11.57 18.67 13.85
C ARG A 151 -11.80 19.98 13.11
N LEU A 152 -12.93 20.11 12.39
CA LEU A 152 -13.35 21.32 11.72
C LEU A 152 -14.19 22.19 12.66
N GLU A 153 -14.01 23.50 12.56
CA GLU A 153 -14.78 24.48 13.32
C GLU A 153 -15.95 25.04 12.48
N ALA A 154 -16.91 25.63 13.14
CA ALA A 154 -18.03 26.28 12.45
C ALA A 154 -17.52 27.42 11.55
N GLY A 155 -17.84 27.35 10.26
CA GLY A 155 -17.39 28.33 9.27
C GLY A 155 -16.09 27.98 8.52
N ASP A 156 -15.49 26.83 8.81
CA ASP A 156 -14.32 26.35 8.08
C ASP A 156 -14.63 26.00 6.62
N THR A 157 -15.85 25.63 6.35
CA THR A 157 -16.31 25.31 4.99
C THR A 157 -17.80 25.59 4.83
N ASP A 158 -18.20 26.03 3.65
CA ASP A 158 -19.59 26.16 3.22
C ASP A 158 -20.08 24.91 2.44
N LEU A 159 -19.23 23.88 2.36
CA LEU A 159 -19.59 22.64 1.67
C LEU A 159 -20.69 21.89 2.42
N PRO A 160 -21.60 21.22 1.72
CA PRO A 160 -22.44 20.21 2.34
C PRO A 160 -21.57 19.14 3.02
N VAL A 161 -21.95 18.74 4.23
CA VAL A 161 -21.27 17.69 5.00
C VAL A 161 -22.27 16.58 5.27
N LEU A 162 -21.90 15.34 4.96
CA LEU A 162 -22.65 14.13 5.32
C LEU A 162 -21.85 13.35 6.36
N GLU A 163 -22.34 13.37 7.59
CA GLU A 163 -21.72 12.57 8.66
C GLU A 163 -22.07 11.10 8.51
N MET A 164 -21.06 10.22 8.65
CA MET A 164 -21.22 8.76 8.72
C MET A 164 -21.89 8.39 10.07
N GLY A 165 -23.21 8.33 10.05
CA GLY A 165 -24.09 8.12 11.19
C GLY A 165 -25.53 7.97 10.73
N PRO A 166 -26.54 8.36 11.55
CA PRO A 166 -27.95 8.12 11.26
C PRO A 166 -28.43 8.66 9.91
N GLU A 167 -27.94 9.83 9.47
CA GLU A 167 -28.29 10.37 8.15
C GLU A 167 -27.69 9.55 7.03
N PHE A 168 -26.40 9.18 7.10
CA PHE A 168 -25.75 8.31 6.14
C PHE A 168 -26.46 6.96 6.04
N ASP A 169 -26.84 6.37 7.18
CA ASP A 169 -27.59 5.10 7.23
C ASP A 169 -28.96 5.23 6.58
N ALA A 170 -29.64 6.35 6.79
CA ALA A 170 -30.93 6.60 6.13
C ALA A 170 -30.79 6.75 4.61
N LEU A 171 -29.73 7.44 4.13
CA LEU A 171 -29.45 7.64 2.70
C LEU A 171 -28.93 6.38 2.01
N SER A 172 -28.23 5.53 2.73
CA SER A 172 -27.72 4.24 2.22
C SER A 172 -28.69 3.07 2.49
N LYS A 173 -29.87 3.32 3.07
CA LYS A 173 -30.84 2.25 3.35
C LYS A 173 -31.34 1.60 2.05
N PRO A 174 -31.23 0.27 1.93
CA PRO A 174 -31.69 -0.44 0.76
C PRO A 174 -33.15 -0.11 0.40
N THR A 175 -33.40 0.24 -0.84
CA THR A 175 -34.73 0.56 -1.38
C THR A 175 -35.05 -0.43 -2.49
N ALA A 176 -36.22 -1.06 -2.42
CA ALA A 176 -36.65 -2.03 -3.42
C ALA A 176 -36.66 -1.41 -4.83
N GLY A 177 -36.05 -2.10 -5.80
CA GLY A 177 -35.95 -1.63 -7.18
C GLY A 177 -34.90 -0.55 -7.45
N CYS A 178 -34.13 -0.13 -6.43
CA CYS A 178 -33.00 0.77 -6.65
C CYS A 178 -31.79 -0.03 -7.16
N GLY A 179 -31.37 0.25 -8.40
CA GLY A 179 -30.15 -0.28 -9.00
C GLY A 179 -29.03 0.75 -9.03
N LEU A 180 -27.83 0.33 -9.43
CA LEU A 180 -26.74 1.25 -9.72
C LEU A 180 -27.13 2.21 -10.85
N PRO A 181 -26.68 3.47 -10.82
CA PRO A 181 -26.96 4.41 -11.90
C PRO A 181 -26.27 3.98 -13.20
N GLU A 182 -26.98 4.05 -14.32
CA GLU A 182 -26.40 3.83 -15.64
C GLU A 182 -25.62 5.07 -16.07
N ILE A 183 -24.31 5.06 -15.84
CA ILE A 183 -23.38 6.14 -16.21
C ILE A 183 -22.32 5.55 -17.14
N ALA A 184 -22.09 6.22 -18.27
CA ALA A 184 -20.96 5.86 -19.14
C ALA A 184 -19.64 6.26 -18.44
N ILE A 185 -18.80 5.29 -18.19
CA ILE A 185 -17.49 5.46 -17.51
C ILE A 185 -16.44 4.81 -18.41
N GLU A 186 -15.43 5.61 -18.76
CA GLU A 186 -14.28 5.12 -19.52
C GLU A 186 -13.18 4.62 -18.57
N GLU A 187 -12.34 3.67 -19.02
CA GLU A 187 -11.27 3.10 -18.20
C GLU A 187 -10.29 4.15 -17.65
N ASP A 188 -10.02 5.18 -18.44
CA ASP A 188 -9.06 6.23 -18.11
C ASP A 188 -9.71 7.46 -17.45
N ASP A 189 -10.99 7.34 -17.06
CA ASP A 189 -11.63 8.34 -16.22
C ASP A 189 -11.05 8.32 -14.81
N PRO A 190 -10.87 9.51 -14.19
CA PRO A 190 -10.47 9.61 -12.80
C PRO A 190 -11.49 8.96 -11.86
N ALA A 191 -11.03 8.08 -10.97
CA ALA A 191 -11.88 7.42 -9.97
C ALA A 191 -11.52 7.85 -8.55
N LEU A 192 -10.23 8.11 -8.30
CA LEU A 192 -9.73 8.34 -6.95
C LEU A 192 -8.56 9.33 -6.96
N ILE A 193 -8.57 10.27 -6.02
CA ILE A 193 -7.42 11.12 -5.68
C ILE A 193 -6.85 10.61 -4.36
N LEU A 194 -5.58 10.18 -4.38
CA LEU A 194 -4.82 9.78 -3.20
C LEU A 194 -3.77 10.84 -2.88
N TYR A 195 -3.82 11.39 -1.69
CA TYR A 195 -2.84 12.38 -1.25
C TYR A 195 -1.56 11.72 -0.77
N THR A 196 -0.44 12.10 -1.41
CA THR A 196 0.90 11.63 -1.06
C THR A 196 1.66 12.70 -0.30
N SER A 197 2.48 12.30 0.67
CA SER A 197 3.41 13.21 1.34
C SER A 197 4.51 13.62 0.35
N GLY A 198 4.26 14.68 -0.41
CA GLY A 198 5.16 15.19 -1.43
C GLY A 198 6.54 15.58 -0.87
N THR A 199 7.55 15.61 -1.75
CA THR A 199 8.92 16.04 -1.43
C THR A 199 9.03 17.54 -1.11
N THR A 200 7.98 18.33 -1.37
CA THR A 200 7.98 19.80 -1.33
C THR A 200 7.13 20.40 -0.20
N GLY A 201 6.78 19.62 0.82
CA GLY A 201 6.11 20.10 2.04
C GLY A 201 4.59 19.94 2.07
N ARG A 202 3.83 20.18 1.00
CA ARG A 202 2.38 19.94 0.96
C ARG A 202 2.03 18.68 0.17
N PRO A 203 1.05 17.87 0.61
CA PRO A 203 0.61 16.68 -0.10
C PRO A 203 0.13 16.99 -1.53
N LYS A 204 0.40 16.08 -2.47
CA LYS A 204 -0.11 16.15 -3.84
C LYS A 204 -1.14 15.04 -4.05
N GLY A 205 -2.23 15.35 -4.72
CA GLY A 205 -3.26 14.38 -5.05
C GLY A 205 -2.90 13.59 -6.31
N ALA A 206 -2.49 12.33 -6.19
CA ALA A 206 -2.27 11.43 -7.32
C ALA A 206 -3.63 10.93 -7.84
N VAL A 207 -3.95 11.21 -9.10
CA VAL A 207 -5.21 10.82 -9.74
C VAL A 207 -5.10 9.41 -10.30
N ASN A 208 -5.78 8.47 -9.67
CA ASN A 208 -5.88 7.09 -10.11
C ASN A 208 -7.15 6.88 -10.92
N THR A 209 -7.04 6.20 -12.06
CA THR A 209 -8.14 5.89 -12.97
C THR A 209 -8.78 4.55 -12.63
N HIS A 210 -9.95 4.24 -13.19
CA HIS A 210 -10.55 2.92 -13.13
C HIS A 210 -9.58 1.84 -13.63
N ARG A 211 -8.90 2.09 -14.77
CA ARG A 211 -7.85 1.22 -15.32
C ARG A 211 -6.73 0.95 -14.32
N GLY A 212 -6.20 1.99 -13.67
CA GLY A 212 -5.10 1.87 -12.71
C GLY A 212 -5.46 0.96 -11.55
N ILE A 213 -6.64 1.17 -10.95
CA ILE A 213 -7.12 0.41 -9.79
C ILE A 213 -7.41 -1.05 -10.17
N LEU A 214 -8.11 -1.29 -11.27
CA LEU A 214 -8.45 -2.63 -11.74
C LEU A 214 -7.20 -3.40 -12.21
N GLY A 215 -6.24 -2.70 -12.81
CA GLY A 215 -4.96 -3.27 -13.21
C GLY A 215 -4.14 -3.79 -12.02
N PHE A 216 -4.15 -3.05 -10.89
CA PHE A 216 -3.58 -3.54 -9.64
C PHE A 216 -4.19 -4.90 -9.24
N LEU A 217 -5.52 -5.01 -9.20
CA LEU A 217 -6.21 -6.24 -8.82
C LEU A 217 -5.86 -7.39 -9.77
N GLN A 218 -5.79 -7.11 -11.07
CA GLN A 218 -5.51 -8.13 -12.08
C GLN A 218 -4.06 -8.61 -12.04
N CYS A 219 -3.09 -7.72 -11.80
CA CYS A 219 -1.69 -8.09 -11.59
C CYS A 219 -1.52 -9.00 -10.36
N TYR A 220 -2.19 -8.68 -9.26
CA TYR A 220 -2.18 -9.54 -8.06
C TYR A 220 -2.86 -10.88 -8.30
N ALA A 221 -3.98 -10.92 -9.04
CA ALA A 221 -4.66 -12.16 -9.41
C ALA A 221 -3.76 -13.08 -10.25
N LEU A 222 -3.06 -12.53 -11.25
CA LEU A 222 -2.08 -13.27 -12.05
C LEU A 222 -0.94 -13.80 -11.16
N THR A 223 -0.34 -12.95 -10.33
CA THR A 223 0.76 -13.36 -9.44
C THR A 223 0.32 -14.45 -8.44
N GLY A 224 -0.90 -14.33 -7.91
CA GLY A 224 -1.49 -15.37 -7.05
C GLY A 224 -1.65 -16.70 -7.77
N LEU A 225 -2.13 -16.68 -9.03
CA LEU A 225 -2.27 -17.88 -9.84
C LEU A 225 -0.90 -18.49 -10.22
N GLU A 226 0.10 -17.65 -10.57
CA GLU A 226 1.49 -18.11 -10.78
C GLU A 226 2.03 -18.83 -9.55
N GLY A 227 1.78 -18.29 -8.35
CA GLY A 227 2.17 -18.89 -7.08
C GLY A 227 1.49 -20.23 -6.82
N ALA A 228 0.18 -20.30 -7.04
CA ALA A 228 -0.62 -21.53 -6.87
C ALA A 228 -0.16 -22.63 -7.84
N MET A 229 0.10 -22.30 -9.11
CA MET A 229 0.60 -23.27 -10.10
C MET A 229 2.00 -23.78 -9.76
N ARG A 230 2.88 -22.91 -9.24
CA ARG A 230 4.21 -23.35 -8.77
C ARG A 230 4.09 -24.30 -7.58
N ALA A 231 3.25 -23.97 -6.60
CA ALA A 231 3.01 -24.84 -5.45
C ALA A 231 2.43 -26.20 -5.86
N ALA A 232 1.49 -26.20 -6.81
CA ALA A 232 0.93 -27.45 -7.34
C ALA A 232 1.96 -28.34 -8.04
N ARG A 233 2.81 -27.75 -8.88
CA ARG A 233 3.91 -28.50 -9.56
C ARG A 233 4.94 -29.03 -8.56
N ALA A 234 5.27 -28.25 -7.53
CA ALA A 234 6.20 -28.69 -6.49
C ALA A 234 5.63 -29.86 -5.66
N ALA A 235 4.36 -29.76 -5.27
CA ALA A 235 3.65 -30.83 -4.55
C ALA A 235 3.56 -32.12 -5.38
N GLU A 236 3.25 -32.02 -6.68
CA GLU A 236 3.25 -33.17 -7.59
C GLU A 236 4.62 -33.83 -7.68
N ALA A 237 5.70 -33.02 -7.78
CA ALA A 237 7.07 -33.52 -7.88
C ALA A 237 7.57 -34.19 -6.57
N SER A 238 7.15 -33.69 -5.40
CA SER A 238 7.51 -34.23 -4.08
C SER A 238 6.59 -35.35 -3.58
N GLY A 239 5.40 -35.53 -4.20
CA GLY A 239 4.36 -36.44 -3.72
C GLY A 239 3.64 -35.94 -2.46
N GLU A 240 3.80 -34.66 -2.13
CA GLU A 240 3.11 -34.01 -1.01
C GLU A 240 1.72 -33.51 -1.42
N SER A 241 0.79 -33.46 -0.48
CA SER A 241 -0.53 -32.85 -0.72
C SER A 241 -0.50 -31.38 -0.37
N LEU A 242 -1.16 -30.55 -1.20
CA LEU A 242 -1.38 -29.14 -0.87
C LEU A 242 -2.24 -29.01 0.40
N PRO A 243 -1.99 -27.98 1.23
CA PRO A 243 -2.86 -27.69 2.36
C PRO A 243 -4.28 -27.36 1.89
N ALA A 244 -5.28 -27.71 2.69
CA ALA A 244 -6.67 -27.40 2.38
C ALA A 244 -6.87 -25.89 2.15
N PRO A 245 -7.64 -25.50 1.13
CA PRO A 245 -7.91 -24.09 0.87
C PRO A 245 -8.68 -23.46 2.04
N VAL A 246 -8.30 -22.24 2.40
CA VAL A 246 -8.98 -21.42 3.41
C VAL A 246 -9.75 -20.32 2.68
N ALA A 247 -10.96 -20.01 3.15
CA ALA A 247 -11.75 -18.92 2.59
C ALA A 247 -10.98 -17.59 2.69
N PRO A 248 -10.90 -16.78 1.63
CA PRO A 248 -10.22 -15.50 1.66
C PRO A 248 -10.84 -14.58 2.73
N CYS A 249 -10.02 -14.17 3.69
CA CYS A 249 -10.41 -13.25 4.76
C CYS A 249 -9.21 -12.38 5.11
N VAL A 250 -9.34 -11.07 4.95
CA VAL A 250 -8.26 -10.11 5.26
C VAL A 250 -8.60 -9.31 6.51
N LEU A 251 -7.62 -9.09 7.37
CA LEU A 251 -7.70 -8.11 8.45
C LEU A 251 -7.11 -6.78 7.97
N ALA A 252 -7.98 -5.79 7.80
CA ALA A 252 -7.64 -4.46 7.29
C ALA A 252 -7.15 -3.54 8.43
N THR A 253 -5.89 -3.69 8.82
CA THR A 253 -5.20 -2.80 9.78
C THR A 253 -4.56 -1.59 9.10
N VAL A 254 -4.53 -1.56 7.78
CA VAL A 254 -4.00 -0.47 6.96
C VAL A 254 -5.12 0.50 6.62
N PRO A 255 -4.87 1.84 6.67
CA PRO A 255 -5.92 2.82 6.39
C PRO A 255 -6.51 2.73 4.97
N LEU A 256 -7.84 2.87 4.86
CA LEU A 256 -8.58 2.88 3.59
C LEU A 256 -8.28 4.11 2.71
N PHE A 257 -7.80 5.21 3.28
CA PHE A 257 -7.34 6.36 2.52
C PHE A 257 -5.94 6.18 1.90
N HIS A 258 -5.36 4.98 2.03
CA HIS A 258 -4.18 4.51 1.32
C HIS A 258 -4.53 3.31 0.42
N LEU A 259 -3.80 3.18 -0.69
CA LEU A 259 -3.99 2.10 -1.65
C LEU A 259 -3.89 0.70 -1.02
N SER A 260 -2.99 0.48 -0.06
CA SER A 260 -2.83 -0.83 0.60
C SER A 260 -4.06 -1.23 1.44
N GLY A 261 -4.77 -0.28 2.04
CA GLY A 261 -6.04 -0.54 2.72
C GLY A 261 -7.19 -0.70 1.74
N LEU A 262 -7.33 0.24 0.80
CA LEU A 262 -8.45 0.21 -0.14
C LEU A 262 -8.28 -0.91 -1.19
N TYR A 263 -7.15 -0.96 -1.91
CA TYR A 263 -7.00 -1.90 -3.02
C TYR A 263 -6.69 -3.31 -2.53
N ALA A 264 -5.60 -3.47 -1.74
CA ALA A 264 -5.12 -4.80 -1.37
C ALA A 264 -5.99 -5.50 -0.31
N ALA A 265 -6.57 -4.74 0.63
CA ALA A 265 -7.39 -5.34 1.67
C ALA A 265 -8.88 -5.38 1.31
N THR A 266 -9.43 -4.39 0.61
CA THR A 266 -10.88 -4.29 0.42
C THR A 266 -11.31 -4.66 -0.99
N LEU A 267 -10.81 -3.96 -2.02
CA LEU A 267 -11.22 -4.25 -3.41
C LEU A 267 -10.77 -5.64 -3.86
N MET A 268 -9.62 -6.13 -3.38
CA MET A 268 -9.19 -7.50 -3.65
C MET A 268 -10.17 -8.52 -3.08
N MET A 269 -10.67 -8.31 -1.85
CA MET A 269 -11.67 -9.22 -1.26
C MET A 269 -12.99 -9.17 -2.03
N LEU A 270 -13.41 -7.98 -2.47
CA LEU A 270 -14.58 -7.85 -3.33
C LEU A 270 -14.42 -8.68 -4.62
N ALA A 271 -13.24 -8.59 -5.26
CA ALA A 271 -12.96 -9.29 -6.52
C ALA A 271 -12.94 -10.82 -6.40
N VAL A 272 -12.48 -11.36 -5.24
CA VAL A 272 -12.32 -12.81 -5.05
C VAL A 272 -13.43 -13.45 -4.21
N GLY A 273 -14.48 -12.71 -3.86
CA GLY A 273 -15.54 -13.19 -2.98
C GLY A 273 -15.06 -13.48 -1.55
N GLY A 274 -14.09 -12.71 -1.06
CA GLY A 274 -13.54 -12.82 0.28
C GLY A 274 -14.23 -11.94 1.30
N LYS A 275 -13.71 -11.93 2.52
CA LYS A 275 -14.21 -11.14 3.65
C LYS A 275 -13.16 -10.15 4.10
N THR A 276 -13.55 -8.90 4.34
CA THR A 276 -12.73 -7.86 4.96
C THR A 276 -13.18 -7.62 6.39
N VAL A 277 -12.26 -7.77 7.32
CA VAL A 277 -12.49 -7.50 8.75
C VAL A 277 -11.82 -6.18 9.09
N PHE A 278 -12.58 -5.20 9.54
CA PHE A 278 -12.09 -3.92 10.03
C PHE A 278 -11.94 -3.94 11.54
N ARG A 279 -10.95 -3.23 12.03
CA ARG A 279 -10.76 -3.02 13.45
C ARG A 279 -10.94 -1.54 13.80
N ALA A 280 -11.70 -1.28 14.85
CA ALA A 280 -11.84 0.07 15.39
C ALA A 280 -10.65 0.44 16.29
N GLY A 281 -10.30 1.73 16.29
CA GLY A 281 -9.33 2.33 17.18
C GLY A 281 -7.87 2.03 16.84
N ARG A 282 -6.96 2.42 17.76
CA ARG A 282 -5.50 2.27 17.60
C ARG A 282 -5.08 0.82 17.48
N PHE A 283 -3.95 0.58 16.80
CA PHE A 283 -3.38 -0.75 16.68
C PHE A 283 -3.09 -1.36 18.06
N ASP A 284 -3.69 -2.51 18.32
CA ASP A 284 -3.57 -3.30 19.53
C ASP A 284 -3.25 -4.75 19.14
N PRO A 285 -2.06 -5.28 19.51
CA PRO A 285 -1.62 -6.60 19.09
C PRO A 285 -2.55 -7.72 19.56
N GLU A 286 -3.01 -7.68 20.80
CA GLU A 286 -3.89 -8.71 21.33
C GLU A 286 -5.25 -8.73 20.63
N ALA A 287 -5.85 -7.55 20.39
CA ALA A 287 -7.10 -7.45 19.64
C ALA A 287 -6.96 -7.93 18.19
N VAL A 288 -5.78 -7.74 17.56
CA VAL A 288 -5.49 -8.28 16.23
C VAL A 288 -5.47 -9.82 16.27
N LEU A 289 -4.82 -10.43 17.27
CA LEU A 289 -4.78 -11.88 17.44
C LEU A 289 -6.17 -12.47 17.71
N GLN A 290 -6.99 -11.81 18.54
CA GLN A 290 -8.39 -12.18 18.77
C GLN A 290 -9.21 -12.19 17.48
N LEU A 291 -9.04 -11.15 16.62
CA LEU A 291 -9.74 -11.10 15.34
C LEU A 291 -9.23 -12.16 14.35
N ILE A 292 -7.94 -12.47 14.34
CA ILE A 292 -7.38 -13.56 13.51
C ILE A 292 -8.07 -14.88 13.86
N GLU A 293 -8.19 -15.21 15.14
CA GLU A 293 -8.86 -16.42 15.60
C GLU A 293 -10.37 -16.39 15.31
N LYS A 294 -11.08 -15.34 15.82
CA LYS A 294 -12.54 -15.22 15.75
C LYS A 294 -13.05 -15.24 14.30
N GLU A 295 -12.43 -14.49 13.44
CA GLU A 295 -12.89 -14.30 12.05
C GLU A 295 -12.19 -15.23 11.05
N ARG A 296 -11.29 -16.12 11.53
CA ARG A 296 -10.51 -17.02 10.68
C ARG A 296 -9.75 -16.29 9.58
N VAL A 297 -9.06 -15.20 9.96
CA VAL A 297 -8.30 -14.36 9.02
C VAL A 297 -7.25 -15.21 8.30
N SER A 298 -7.24 -15.13 6.97
CA SER A 298 -6.28 -15.84 6.13
C SER A 298 -5.11 -14.96 5.67
N THR A 299 -5.29 -13.64 5.69
CA THR A 299 -4.27 -12.69 5.21
C THR A 299 -4.20 -11.48 6.13
N TRP A 300 -2.99 -11.12 6.52
CA TRP A 300 -2.71 -9.90 7.26
C TRP A 300 -1.47 -9.21 6.69
N THR A 301 -1.46 -7.88 6.73
CA THR A 301 -0.30 -7.07 6.28
C THR A 301 0.34 -6.38 7.49
N ALA A 302 1.61 -6.71 7.74
CA ALA A 302 2.44 -6.09 8.75
C ALA A 302 3.07 -4.81 8.17
N LEU A 303 2.64 -3.64 8.66
CA LEU A 303 3.21 -2.35 8.26
C LEU A 303 4.06 -1.76 9.38
N GLY A 304 5.22 -1.24 8.99
CA GLY A 304 6.12 -0.59 9.94
C GLY A 304 6.45 -1.50 11.13
N ASN A 305 6.28 -0.99 12.35
CA ASN A 305 6.56 -1.75 13.58
C ASN A 305 5.43 -2.70 14.04
N THR A 306 4.28 -2.74 13.34
CA THR A 306 3.16 -3.59 13.77
C THR A 306 3.53 -5.07 13.77
N GLY A 307 4.42 -5.47 12.86
CA GLY A 307 4.97 -6.83 12.82
C GLY A 307 5.71 -7.20 14.11
N TRP A 308 6.64 -6.35 14.56
CA TRP A 308 7.35 -6.57 15.81
C TRP A 308 6.43 -6.59 17.02
N ARG A 309 5.45 -5.68 17.09
CA ARG A 309 4.47 -5.63 18.18
C ARG A 309 3.65 -6.92 18.30
N ILE A 310 3.30 -7.55 17.18
CA ILE A 310 2.60 -8.86 17.18
C ILE A 310 3.55 -9.98 17.59
N VAL A 311 4.77 -10.01 17.09
CA VAL A 311 5.78 -11.04 17.43
C VAL A 311 6.07 -11.02 18.92
N GLN A 312 6.21 -9.83 19.50
CA GLN A 312 6.54 -9.62 20.92
C GLN A 312 5.33 -9.70 21.86
N GLU A 313 4.09 -9.84 21.33
CA GLU A 313 2.89 -9.91 22.17
C GLU A 313 2.87 -11.18 23.04
N PRO A 314 2.93 -11.06 24.38
CA PRO A 314 3.04 -12.22 25.27
C PRO A 314 1.82 -13.15 25.22
N THR A 315 0.65 -12.62 24.85
CA THR A 315 -0.59 -13.39 24.78
C THR A 315 -0.72 -14.19 23.49
N ARG A 316 0.13 -13.94 22.47
CA ARG A 316 0.08 -14.60 21.14
C ARG A 316 -0.10 -16.13 21.21
N PRO A 317 0.62 -16.90 22.08
CA PRO A 317 0.45 -18.36 22.12
C PRO A 317 -0.93 -18.84 22.60
N ARG A 318 -1.80 -17.93 23.08
CA ARG A 318 -3.15 -18.26 23.54
C ARG A 318 -4.17 -18.34 22.42
N TYR A 319 -3.84 -17.79 21.23
CA TYR A 319 -4.76 -17.64 20.10
C TYR A 319 -4.46 -18.63 18.99
N ASP A 320 -5.51 -19.22 18.40
CA ASP A 320 -5.39 -20.04 17.18
C ASP A 320 -5.21 -19.15 15.94
N THR A 321 -3.97 -19.04 15.49
CA THR A 321 -3.61 -18.30 14.26
C THR A 321 -3.42 -19.22 13.06
N SER A 322 -3.84 -20.50 13.13
CA SER A 322 -3.65 -21.50 12.06
C SER A 322 -4.39 -21.18 10.77
N SER A 323 -5.39 -20.29 10.82
CA SER A 323 -6.08 -19.80 9.61
C SER A 323 -5.23 -18.86 8.77
N LEU A 324 -4.23 -18.17 9.38
CA LEU A 324 -3.37 -17.23 8.69
C LEU A 324 -2.48 -17.97 7.68
N ARG A 325 -2.62 -17.66 6.40
CA ARG A 325 -1.90 -18.28 5.27
C ARG A 325 -0.92 -17.34 4.61
N ASN A 326 -1.17 -16.03 4.71
CA ASN A 326 -0.34 -15.01 4.07
C ASN A 326 -0.03 -13.89 5.04
N VAL A 327 1.25 -13.51 5.11
CA VAL A 327 1.69 -12.26 5.76
C VAL A 327 2.32 -11.37 4.70
N GLY A 328 1.68 -10.22 4.44
CA GLY A 328 2.16 -9.22 3.50
C GLY A 328 3.05 -8.18 4.17
N PHE A 329 3.97 -7.63 3.38
CA PHE A 329 4.77 -6.46 3.72
C PHE A 329 4.59 -5.39 2.65
N GLY A 330 4.80 -4.14 2.99
CA GLY A 330 4.74 -3.05 2.00
C GLY A 330 4.71 -1.68 2.65
N GLY A 331 4.70 -0.64 1.82
CA GLY A 331 4.70 0.76 2.27
C GLY A 331 6.03 1.25 2.85
N ALA A 332 6.87 0.36 3.38
CA ALA A 332 8.22 0.64 3.86
C ALA A 332 9.10 -0.62 3.70
N PRO A 333 10.44 -0.47 3.69
CA PRO A 333 11.34 -1.60 3.77
C PRO A 333 11.07 -2.46 5.00
N THR A 334 11.16 -3.77 4.85
CA THR A 334 10.98 -4.74 5.95
C THR A 334 12.28 -5.50 6.13
N SER A 335 12.84 -5.44 7.34
CA SER A 335 14.13 -6.10 7.61
C SER A 335 14.02 -7.64 7.51
N PRO A 336 15.10 -8.32 7.07
CA PRO A 336 15.16 -9.78 7.06
C PRO A 336 14.89 -10.39 8.45
N ALA A 337 15.32 -9.71 9.52
CA ALA A 337 15.07 -10.13 10.89
C ALA A 337 13.56 -10.19 11.23
N LEU A 338 12.79 -9.16 10.84
CA LEU A 338 11.34 -9.18 11.04
C LEU A 338 10.64 -10.25 10.20
N GLN A 339 11.10 -10.45 8.95
CA GLN A 339 10.57 -11.52 8.10
C GLN A 339 10.74 -12.89 8.76
N GLU A 340 11.93 -13.18 9.34
CA GLU A 340 12.20 -14.43 10.05
C GLU A 340 11.35 -14.56 11.31
N ALA A 341 11.31 -13.52 12.14
CA ALA A 341 10.53 -13.53 13.38
C ALA A 341 9.03 -13.79 13.11
N LEU A 342 8.48 -13.24 11.99
CA LEU A 342 7.10 -13.52 11.60
C LEU A 342 6.91 -14.93 11.02
N ARG A 343 7.93 -15.53 10.38
CA ARG A 343 7.88 -16.95 9.97
C ARG A 343 7.78 -17.88 11.17
N GLU A 344 8.58 -17.63 12.20
CA GLU A 344 8.52 -18.38 13.45
C GLU A 344 7.21 -18.16 14.21
N ALA A 345 6.73 -16.91 14.25
CA ALA A 345 5.50 -16.55 14.94
C ALA A 345 4.24 -17.15 14.30
N PHE A 346 4.22 -17.29 12.96
CA PHE A 346 3.08 -17.79 12.19
C PHE A 346 3.49 -18.90 11.22
N PRO A 347 3.75 -20.14 11.72
CA PRO A 347 4.23 -21.25 10.89
C PRO A 347 3.31 -21.59 9.70
N SER A 348 2.00 -21.38 9.86
CA SER A 348 0.99 -21.61 8.80
C SER A 348 1.10 -20.63 7.61
N ALA A 349 1.75 -19.48 7.81
CA ALA A 349 2.02 -18.46 6.78
C ALA A 349 3.50 -18.41 6.35
N ALA A 350 4.36 -19.23 6.94
CA ALA A 350 5.82 -19.16 6.79
C ALA A 350 6.29 -19.22 5.31
N GLN A 351 5.60 -20.00 4.48
CA GLN A 351 5.93 -20.18 3.06
C GLN A 351 5.28 -19.12 2.15
N ASN A 352 4.38 -18.29 2.67
CA ASN A 352 3.59 -17.35 1.88
C ASN A 352 3.73 -15.90 2.40
N GLN A 353 4.94 -15.53 2.80
CA GLN A 353 5.27 -14.14 2.99
C GLN A 353 5.46 -13.45 1.65
N GLY A 354 5.03 -12.20 1.52
CA GLY A 354 5.18 -11.47 0.28
C GLY A 354 5.34 -9.98 0.49
N MET A 355 6.04 -9.35 -0.45
CA MET A 355 6.27 -7.91 -0.47
C MET A 355 6.00 -7.37 -1.87
N GLY A 356 5.34 -6.20 -1.93
CA GLY A 356 5.16 -5.43 -3.16
C GLY A 356 5.80 -4.06 -3.02
N TYR A 357 6.39 -3.58 -4.11
CA TYR A 357 6.85 -2.20 -4.25
C TYR A 357 5.97 -1.47 -5.26
N GLY A 358 5.57 -0.29 -4.88
CA GLY A 358 4.79 0.65 -5.68
C GLY A 358 4.43 1.89 -4.88
N LEU A 359 3.91 2.89 -5.57
CA LEU A 359 3.55 4.20 -5.04
C LEU A 359 2.09 4.51 -5.41
N SER A 360 1.50 5.54 -4.82
CA SER A 360 0.18 6.05 -5.26
C SER A 360 0.21 6.44 -6.74
N GLU A 361 1.34 6.94 -7.21
CA GLU A 361 1.61 7.33 -8.58
C GLU A 361 1.70 6.13 -9.55
N SER A 362 2.00 4.93 -9.07
CA SER A 362 1.98 3.69 -9.87
C SER A 362 0.72 2.86 -9.63
N SER A 363 -0.35 3.45 -9.09
CA SER A 363 -1.55 2.74 -8.62
C SER A 363 -1.23 1.55 -7.71
N GLY A 364 -0.15 1.67 -6.95
CA GLY A 364 0.21 0.74 -5.88
C GLY A 364 1.09 -0.44 -6.26
N ILE A 365 1.46 -0.59 -7.54
CA ILE A 365 2.23 -1.76 -7.96
C ILE A 365 3.33 -1.38 -8.97
N GLY A 366 4.45 -2.06 -8.88
CA GLY A 366 5.58 -2.03 -9.79
C GLY A 366 6.24 -3.40 -9.81
N THR A 367 6.62 -3.91 -8.63
CA THR A 367 7.24 -5.23 -8.48
C THR A 367 6.61 -6.03 -7.35
N ILE A 368 6.74 -7.35 -7.38
CA ILE A 368 6.31 -8.28 -6.32
C ILE A 368 7.37 -9.36 -6.10
N ILE A 369 7.54 -9.75 -4.83
CA ILE A 369 8.31 -10.92 -4.42
C ILE A 369 7.53 -11.67 -3.33
N GLY A 370 7.64 -13.00 -3.30
CA GLY A 370 7.02 -13.80 -2.24
C GLY A 370 7.49 -15.25 -2.22
N GLY A 371 7.16 -15.94 -1.15
CA GLY A 371 7.49 -17.34 -0.94
C GLY A 371 9.00 -17.59 -0.91
N ALA A 372 9.44 -18.68 -1.54
CA ALA A 372 10.85 -19.07 -1.58
C ALA A 372 11.77 -17.97 -2.13
N ALA A 373 11.32 -17.22 -3.15
CA ALA A 373 12.13 -16.14 -3.72
C ALA A 373 12.42 -15.02 -2.69
N LEU A 374 11.47 -14.70 -1.82
CA LEU A 374 11.70 -13.72 -0.73
C LEU A 374 12.66 -14.29 0.33
N GLN A 375 12.61 -15.60 0.61
CA GLN A 375 13.56 -16.23 1.54
C GLN A 375 14.98 -16.22 0.98
N GLU A 376 15.15 -16.47 -0.32
CA GLU A 376 16.44 -16.42 -1.00
C GLU A 376 16.99 -14.98 -1.15
N ARG A 377 16.10 -14.00 -1.30
CA ARG A 377 16.43 -12.58 -1.57
C ARG A 377 15.64 -11.66 -0.63
N PRO A 378 15.91 -11.72 0.68
CA PRO A 378 15.08 -11.04 1.69
C PRO A 378 15.12 -9.50 1.64
N THR A 379 16.10 -8.92 0.92
CA THR A 379 16.22 -7.46 0.72
C THR A 379 15.73 -6.99 -0.65
N SER A 380 15.35 -7.91 -1.55
CA SER A 380 14.82 -7.55 -2.87
C SER A 380 13.37 -7.06 -2.78
N ALA A 381 13.05 -6.02 -3.54
CA ALA A 381 11.67 -5.57 -3.75
C ALA A 381 10.93 -6.38 -4.84
N GLY A 382 11.57 -7.37 -5.45
CA GLY A 382 10.96 -8.29 -6.38
C GLY A 382 11.25 -8.02 -7.86
N GLN A 383 10.47 -8.68 -8.70
CA GLN A 383 10.53 -8.54 -10.16
C GLN A 383 9.33 -7.74 -10.68
N PRO A 384 9.46 -7.06 -11.82
CA PRO A 384 8.33 -6.39 -12.45
C PRO A 384 7.15 -7.33 -12.64
N VAL A 385 5.96 -6.86 -12.28
CA VAL A 385 4.74 -7.61 -12.58
C VAL A 385 4.44 -7.57 -14.08
N ALA A 386 3.57 -8.43 -14.56
CA ALA A 386 3.16 -8.43 -15.95
C ALA A 386 2.65 -7.03 -16.37
N THR A 387 2.90 -6.63 -17.62
CA THR A 387 2.58 -5.30 -18.17
C THR A 387 3.40 -4.13 -17.61
N HIS A 388 4.40 -4.39 -16.76
CA HIS A 388 5.29 -3.35 -16.22
C HIS A 388 6.73 -3.52 -16.75
N ALA A 389 7.40 -2.40 -16.93
CA ALA A 389 8.84 -2.34 -17.16
C ALA A 389 9.49 -1.49 -16.07
N ILE A 390 10.67 -1.90 -15.63
CA ILE A 390 11.50 -1.14 -14.68
C ILE A 390 12.83 -0.82 -15.37
N GLU A 391 13.24 0.42 -15.27
CA GLU A 391 14.58 0.88 -15.66
C GLU A 391 15.24 1.63 -14.52
N ILE A 392 16.55 1.51 -14.43
CA ILE A 392 17.37 2.35 -13.55
C ILE A 392 18.01 3.42 -14.43
N ARG A 393 17.89 4.68 -14.05
CA ARG A 393 18.40 5.81 -14.84
C ARG A 393 19.29 6.73 -14.04
N ASP A 394 20.25 7.34 -14.74
CA ASP A 394 21.13 8.37 -14.17
C ASP A 394 20.44 9.76 -14.14
N ALA A 395 21.13 10.77 -13.58
CA ALA A 395 20.64 12.13 -13.51
C ALA A 395 20.41 12.80 -14.89
N ALA A 396 20.93 12.23 -15.98
CA ALA A 396 20.68 12.67 -17.34
C ALA A 396 19.56 11.88 -18.03
N ASP A 397 18.77 11.12 -17.26
CA ASP A 397 17.65 10.27 -17.72
C ASP A 397 18.09 9.14 -18.68
N ARG A 398 19.35 8.69 -18.60
CA ARG A 398 19.89 7.59 -19.42
C ARG A 398 19.82 6.29 -18.62
N ARG A 399 19.35 5.22 -19.28
CA ARG A 399 19.31 3.88 -18.68
C ARG A 399 20.71 3.42 -18.30
N LEU A 400 20.84 2.92 -17.07
CA LEU A 400 22.05 2.32 -16.53
C LEU A 400 22.08 0.79 -16.75
N PRO A 401 23.27 0.19 -16.84
CA PRO A 401 23.46 -1.26 -16.82
C PRO A 401 22.96 -1.90 -15.50
N ASP A 402 22.71 -3.23 -15.57
CA ASP A 402 22.43 -4.02 -14.37
C ASP A 402 23.57 -3.89 -13.34
N GLY A 403 23.20 -3.77 -12.07
CA GLY A 403 24.11 -3.63 -10.94
C GLY A 403 24.49 -2.19 -10.60
N GLU A 404 24.20 -1.21 -11.45
CA GLU A 404 24.47 0.19 -11.18
C GLU A 404 23.28 0.86 -10.45
N ASP A 405 23.58 1.72 -9.47
CA ASP A 405 22.60 2.47 -8.71
C ASP A 405 22.16 3.73 -9.45
N GLY A 406 20.86 3.97 -9.49
CA GLY A 406 20.24 5.16 -10.07
C GLY A 406 18.78 5.31 -9.69
N GLU A 407 18.09 6.28 -10.26
CA GLU A 407 16.67 6.47 -10.03
C GLU A 407 15.85 5.36 -10.67
N ILE A 408 14.92 4.79 -9.90
CA ILE A 408 14.00 3.76 -10.37
C ILE A 408 12.90 4.41 -11.21
N HIS A 409 12.75 3.95 -12.44
CA HIS A 409 11.68 4.35 -13.33
C HIS A 409 10.74 3.18 -13.62
N ILE A 410 9.42 3.44 -13.55
CA ILE A 410 8.37 2.45 -13.83
C ILE A 410 7.59 2.86 -15.06
N GLN A 411 7.43 1.95 -16.02
CA GLN A 411 6.49 2.10 -17.12
C GLN A 411 5.35 1.10 -16.96
N SER A 412 4.10 1.58 -17.07
CA SER A 412 2.92 0.74 -16.91
C SER A 412 1.68 1.43 -17.50
N PRO A 413 0.68 0.68 -18.00
CA PRO A 413 -0.62 1.23 -18.35
C PRO A 413 -1.44 1.71 -17.14
N TYR A 414 -0.99 1.40 -15.92
CA TYR A 414 -1.73 1.63 -14.68
C TYR A 414 -1.20 2.81 -13.85
N LEU A 415 -0.25 3.58 -14.36
CA LEU A 415 0.25 4.78 -13.68
C LEU A 415 -0.86 5.81 -13.49
N MET A 416 -0.76 6.62 -12.45
CA MET A 416 -1.64 7.77 -12.24
C MET A 416 -1.83 8.56 -13.52
N LYS A 417 -3.01 9.16 -13.70
CA LYS A 417 -3.27 10.04 -14.84
C LYS A 417 -2.42 11.29 -14.75
N GLU A 418 -2.41 11.91 -13.59
CA GLU A 418 -1.70 13.16 -13.28
C GLU A 418 -1.67 13.40 -11.76
N TYR A 419 -0.91 14.38 -11.31
CA TYR A 419 -1.19 15.04 -10.04
C TYR A 419 -2.32 16.06 -10.24
N TRP A 420 -3.35 15.98 -9.41
CA TRP A 420 -4.53 16.84 -9.50
C TRP A 420 -4.15 18.32 -9.57
N ARG A 421 -4.52 18.99 -10.67
CA ARG A 421 -4.26 20.42 -10.94
C ARG A 421 -2.78 20.85 -10.77
N ARG A 422 -1.83 19.93 -10.98
CA ARG A 422 -0.38 20.19 -10.89
C ARG A 422 0.35 19.76 -12.18
N PRO A 423 0.08 20.44 -13.32
CA PRO A 423 0.66 20.00 -14.60
C PRO A 423 2.20 20.00 -14.61
N LYS A 424 2.83 20.97 -13.94
CA LYS A 424 4.29 21.01 -13.82
C LYS A 424 4.83 19.80 -13.05
N ALA A 425 4.30 19.51 -11.87
CA ALA A 425 4.72 18.36 -11.09
C ALA A 425 4.43 17.03 -11.82
N THR A 426 3.33 16.96 -12.56
CA THR A 426 3.00 15.81 -13.40
C THR A 426 4.08 15.61 -14.49
N ALA A 427 4.47 16.64 -15.21
CA ALA A 427 5.49 16.56 -16.27
C ALA A 427 6.90 16.26 -15.71
N GLU A 428 7.20 16.72 -14.50
CA GLU A 428 8.45 16.39 -13.80
C GLU A 428 8.51 14.92 -13.38
N THR A 429 7.38 14.29 -13.08
CA THR A 429 7.29 12.92 -12.56
C THR A 429 6.96 11.90 -13.65
N LEU A 430 5.99 12.19 -14.54
CA LEU A 430 5.66 11.34 -15.70
C LEU A 430 6.44 11.80 -16.92
N LYS A 431 7.49 11.06 -17.26
CA LYS A 431 8.36 11.31 -18.41
C LYS A 431 7.72 10.83 -19.71
N PRO A 432 8.23 11.24 -20.89
CA PRO A 432 7.77 10.76 -22.20
C PRO A 432 7.70 9.23 -22.26
N GLY A 433 6.67 8.69 -22.94
CA GLY A 433 6.42 7.25 -22.98
C GLY A 433 5.83 6.69 -21.69
N ARG A 434 5.26 7.54 -20.83
CA ARG A 434 4.65 7.19 -19.54
C ARG A 434 5.62 6.44 -18.61
N TRP A 435 6.84 6.94 -18.50
CA TRP A 435 7.79 6.51 -17.50
C TRP A 435 7.62 7.35 -16.22
N LEU A 436 7.33 6.69 -15.11
CA LEU A 436 7.23 7.31 -13.78
C LEU A 436 8.63 7.37 -13.14
N ALA A 437 9.17 8.56 -12.97
CA ALA A 437 10.34 8.82 -12.13
C ALA A 437 9.90 8.76 -10.66
N THR A 438 10.34 7.73 -9.92
CA THR A 438 9.78 7.42 -8.59
C THR A 438 10.36 8.25 -7.47
N GLY A 439 11.53 8.85 -7.67
CA GLY A 439 12.33 9.48 -6.62
C GLY A 439 12.96 8.48 -5.65
N ASP A 440 12.85 7.17 -5.92
CA ASP A 440 13.54 6.13 -5.17
C ASP A 440 14.81 5.71 -5.93
N ILE A 441 15.89 5.49 -5.20
CA ILE A 441 17.20 5.05 -5.73
C ILE A 441 17.34 3.56 -5.50
N GLY A 442 17.79 2.84 -6.53
CA GLY A 442 18.02 1.41 -6.46
C GLY A 442 18.73 0.88 -7.68
N ARG A 443 18.81 -0.44 -7.80
CA ARG A 443 19.43 -1.15 -8.91
C ARG A 443 18.65 -2.39 -9.29
N LEU A 444 18.86 -2.85 -10.50
CA LEU A 444 18.44 -4.17 -10.97
C LEU A 444 19.66 -5.11 -10.94
N GLU A 445 19.47 -6.33 -10.41
CA GLU A 445 20.43 -7.42 -10.49
C GLU A 445 19.70 -8.67 -10.98
N ASP A 446 20.07 -9.19 -12.14
CA ASP A 446 19.40 -10.35 -12.75
C ASP A 446 17.86 -10.22 -12.82
N GLY A 447 17.37 -9.00 -13.08
CA GLY A 447 15.93 -8.68 -13.13
C GLY A 447 15.23 -8.53 -11.77
N TRP A 448 15.97 -8.59 -10.66
CA TRP A 448 15.47 -8.31 -9.31
C TRP A 448 15.76 -6.88 -8.90
N LEU A 449 14.75 -6.18 -8.41
CA LEU A 449 14.87 -4.81 -7.92
C LEU A 449 15.35 -4.79 -6.47
N TYR A 450 16.35 -3.96 -6.19
CA TYR A 450 16.83 -3.63 -4.86
C TYR A 450 16.70 -2.13 -4.64
N ILE A 451 16.03 -1.71 -3.56
CA ILE A 451 15.79 -0.31 -3.23
C ILE A 451 16.77 0.09 -2.13
N ASN A 452 17.57 1.10 -2.40
CA ASN A 452 18.62 1.55 -1.48
C ASN A 452 18.15 2.70 -0.59
N SER A 453 17.44 3.69 -1.16
CA SER A 453 16.90 4.83 -0.41
C SER A 453 15.90 5.63 -1.23
N ARG A 454 15.33 6.66 -0.62
CA ARG A 454 14.81 7.80 -1.39
C ARG A 454 15.95 8.73 -1.77
N ALA A 455 15.88 9.35 -2.94
CA ALA A 455 16.90 10.30 -3.39
C ALA A 455 17.17 11.40 -2.35
N ARG A 456 16.11 11.89 -1.68
CA ARG A 456 16.20 12.91 -0.63
C ARG A 456 16.75 12.41 0.71
N ASP A 457 16.66 11.11 0.99
CA ASP A 457 17.09 10.49 2.25
C ASP A 457 18.52 9.94 2.13
N MET A 458 19.10 9.96 0.90
CA MET A 458 20.48 9.57 0.65
C MET A 458 21.44 10.56 1.30
N ILE A 459 22.46 10.06 2.00
CA ILE A 459 23.41 10.86 2.74
C ILE A 459 24.65 11.09 1.87
N LEU A 460 25.00 12.34 1.64
CA LEU A 460 26.17 12.75 0.87
C LEU A 460 27.34 13.06 1.82
N ARG A 461 28.20 12.08 2.08
CA ARG A 461 29.31 12.18 3.00
C ARG A 461 30.66 12.17 2.29
N GLY A 462 31.35 13.29 2.27
CA GLY A 462 32.68 13.39 1.64
C GLY A 462 32.68 13.06 0.13
N GLY A 463 31.56 13.27 -0.57
CA GLY A 463 31.39 12.90 -1.98
C GLY A 463 30.90 11.46 -2.23
N GLU A 464 30.74 10.68 -1.18
CA GLU A 464 30.22 9.31 -1.22
C GLU A 464 28.72 9.28 -0.96
N ASN A 465 27.98 8.49 -1.74
CA ASN A 465 26.57 8.21 -1.52
C ASN A 465 26.40 7.12 -0.46
N ILE A 466 25.82 7.45 0.69
CA ILE A 466 25.51 6.48 1.74
C ILE A 466 24.00 6.27 1.76
N TYR A 467 23.60 5.00 1.69
CA TYR A 467 22.21 4.60 1.65
C TYR A 467 21.74 4.13 3.02
N PRO A 468 20.78 4.83 3.64
CA PRO A 468 20.25 4.50 4.96
C PRO A 468 19.84 3.04 5.14
N ALA A 469 19.15 2.45 4.14
CA ALA A 469 18.62 1.09 4.25
C ALA A 469 19.69 0.02 4.52
N GLU A 470 20.90 0.17 3.97
CA GLU A 470 22.01 -0.77 4.22
C GLU A 470 22.40 -0.78 5.70
N ILE A 471 22.45 0.41 6.31
CA ILE A 471 22.83 0.58 7.71
C ILE A 471 21.68 0.15 8.61
N GLU A 472 20.43 0.52 8.28
CA GLU A 472 19.23 0.11 9.00
C GLU A 472 19.10 -1.42 9.02
N HIS A 473 19.26 -2.11 7.89
CA HIS A 473 19.25 -3.57 7.85
C HIS A 473 20.32 -4.21 8.72
N ARG A 474 21.51 -3.60 8.79
CA ARG A 474 22.58 -4.10 9.66
C ARG A 474 22.25 -3.92 11.12
N LEU A 475 21.76 -2.75 11.53
CA LEU A 475 21.40 -2.46 12.91
C LEU A 475 20.21 -3.27 13.40
N ASP A 476 19.18 -3.42 12.56
CA ASP A 476 17.97 -4.21 12.86
C ASP A 476 18.25 -5.72 13.03
N ALA A 477 19.42 -6.19 12.58
CA ALA A 477 19.88 -7.56 12.82
C ALA A 477 20.49 -7.76 14.23
N HIS A 478 20.68 -6.70 15.02
CA HIS A 478 21.16 -6.81 16.39
C HIS A 478 20.04 -7.29 17.33
N ALA A 479 20.31 -8.28 18.19
CA ALA A 479 19.29 -8.91 19.06
C ALA A 479 18.54 -7.91 19.98
N ASP A 480 19.21 -6.84 20.41
CA ASP A 480 18.65 -5.83 21.31
C ASP A 480 17.98 -4.65 20.58
N VAL A 481 18.03 -4.60 19.25
CA VAL A 481 17.42 -3.54 18.45
C VAL A 481 16.02 -3.95 17.98
N ALA A 482 15.04 -3.11 18.26
CA ALA A 482 13.67 -3.27 17.77
C ALA A 482 13.48 -2.63 16.40
N GLU A 483 14.04 -1.44 16.22
CA GLU A 483 14.02 -0.71 14.95
C GLU A 483 15.11 0.35 14.92
N SER A 484 15.51 0.74 13.70
CA SER A 484 16.46 1.84 13.52
C SER A 484 16.03 2.77 12.37
N ALA A 485 16.51 4.02 12.43
CA ALA A 485 16.41 4.96 11.32
C ALA A 485 17.71 5.75 11.18
N ILE A 486 18.18 5.85 9.95
CA ILE A 486 19.43 6.52 9.61
C ILE A 486 19.12 7.81 8.87
N VAL A 487 19.74 8.90 9.31
CA VAL A 487 19.62 10.23 8.68
C VAL A 487 21.00 10.87 8.49
N GLY A 488 21.08 11.75 7.51
CA GLY A 488 22.23 12.68 7.38
C GLY A 488 22.02 13.90 8.27
N ILE A 489 23.06 14.33 8.94
CA ILE A 489 23.10 15.60 9.63
C ILE A 489 24.23 16.46 9.04
N ASP A 490 24.10 17.77 9.04
CA ASP A 490 25.09 18.67 8.46
C ASP A 490 26.46 18.52 9.12
N HIS A 491 27.51 18.46 8.29
CA HIS A 491 28.90 18.40 8.74
C HIS A 491 29.77 19.41 7.97
N PRO A 492 30.56 20.25 8.63
CA PRO A 492 31.26 21.36 7.99
C PRO A 492 32.30 20.96 6.94
N GLU A 493 32.91 19.79 7.06
CA GLU A 493 33.95 19.30 6.14
C GLU A 493 33.44 18.21 5.18
N LEU A 494 32.51 17.37 5.64
CA LEU A 494 32.03 16.21 4.87
C LEU A 494 30.74 16.47 4.13
N GLY A 495 30.13 17.64 4.27
CA GLY A 495 28.77 17.92 3.81
C GLY A 495 27.73 17.35 4.76
N GLN A 496 27.66 16.03 4.87
CA GLN A 496 26.81 15.34 5.85
C GLN A 496 27.58 14.28 6.64
N GLU A 497 27.07 13.94 7.82
CA GLU A 497 27.53 12.84 8.66
C GLU A 497 26.36 11.91 9.02
N VAL A 498 26.66 10.65 9.28
CA VAL A 498 25.66 9.62 9.55
C VAL A 498 25.23 9.65 11.00
N LYS A 499 23.91 9.81 11.24
CA LYS A 499 23.28 9.69 12.57
C LYS A 499 22.28 8.55 12.58
N ALA A 500 22.37 7.70 13.62
CA ALA A 500 21.43 6.62 13.88
C ALA A 500 20.48 6.96 15.02
N PHE A 501 19.18 6.75 14.79
CA PHE A 501 18.15 6.65 15.83
C PHE A 501 17.84 5.17 16.01
N VAL A 502 17.92 4.68 17.24
CA VAL A 502 17.75 3.26 17.56
C VAL A 502 16.74 3.10 18.69
N VAL A 503 15.74 2.25 18.46
CA VAL A 503 14.80 1.82 19.48
C VAL A 503 15.21 0.43 19.94
N VAL A 504 15.39 0.27 21.25
CA VAL A 504 15.78 -1.02 21.84
C VAL A 504 14.57 -1.87 22.18
N ASN A 505 14.75 -3.19 22.17
CA ASN A 505 13.75 -4.14 22.62
C ASN A 505 13.40 -3.92 24.12
N PRO A 506 12.17 -4.20 24.57
CA PRO A 506 11.80 -4.05 25.96
C PRO A 506 12.74 -4.80 26.92
N GLY A 507 13.33 -4.07 27.85
CA GLY A 507 14.27 -4.64 28.82
C GLY A 507 15.72 -4.82 28.32
N ALA A 508 15.98 -4.53 27.05
CA ALA A 508 17.33 -4.56 26.51
C ALA A 508 18.07 -3.25 26.85
N ALA A 509 19.40 -3.34 26.92
CA ALA A 509 20.28 -2.18 27.11
C ALA A 509 21.53 -2.37 26.24
N VAL A 510 21.62 -1.58 25.20
CA VAL A 510 22.78 -1.59 24.28
C VAL A 510 23.38 -0.19 24.19
N SER A 511 24.70 -0.11 24.19
CA SER A 511 25.42 1.17 24.08
C SER A 511 25.77 1.53 22.64
N ALA A 512 25.99 2.83 22.40
CA ALA A 512 26.51 3.30 21.13
C ALA A 512 27.82 2.62 20.72
N LYS A 513 28.69 2.30 21.71
CA LYS A 513 29.95 1.59 21.47
C LYS A 513 29.73 0.18 20.93
N GLU A 514 28.78 -0.56 21.51
CA GLU A 514 28.43 -1.92 21.06
C GLU A 514 27.83 -1.90 19.66
N LEU A 515 26.89 -1.00 19.40
CA LEU A 515 26.29 -0.84 18.06
C LEU A 515 27.33 -0.39 17.01
N THR A 516 28.27 0.49 17.39
CA THR A 516 29.38 0.87 16.50
C THR A 516 30.25 -0.33 16.15
N ALA A 517 30.62 -1.14 17.13
CA ALA A 517 31.40 -2.36 16.89
C ALA A 517 30.63 -3.35 16.01
N PHE A 518 29.36 -3.55 16.31
CA PHE A 518 28.50 -4.44 15.52
C PHE A 518 28.35 -3.94 14.07
N ALA A 519 28.11 -2.65 13.86
CA ALA A 519 28.02 -2.07 12.52
C ALA A 519 29.34 -2.22 11.73
N ALA A 520 30.47 -1.99 12.38
CA ALA A 520 31.80 -2.05 11.77
C ALA A 520 32.24 -3.47 11.34
N GLU A 521 31.57 -4.53 11.80
CA GLU A 521 31.88 -5.89 11.35
C GLU A 521 31.61 -6.11 9.86
N THR A 522 30.65 -5.39 9.28
CA THR A 522 30.19 -5.59 7.91
C THR A 522 30.14 -4.31 7.08
N LEU A 523 30.04 -3.14 7.73
CA LEU A 523 29.97 -1.86 7.04
C LEU A 523 31.35 -1.20 6.93
N SER A 524 31.58 -0.53 5.81
CA SER A 524 32.78 0.30 5.63
C SER A 524 32.75 1.51 6.61
N ALA A 525 33.91 2.00 7.00
CA ALA A 525 34.06 2.99 8.06
C ALA A 525 33.22 4.27 7.87
N GLN A 526 33.06 4.71 6.63
CA GLN A 526 32.25 5.90 6.31
C GLN A 526 30.74 5.70 6.50
N LYS A 527 30.26 4.44 6.54
CA LYS A 527 28.85 4.08 6.73
C LYS A 527 28.50 3.84 8.20
N VAL A 528 29.51 3.61 9.05
CA VAL A 528 29.28 3.42 10.50
C VAL A 528 28.81 4.75 11.10
N PRO A 529 27.64 4.79 11.78
CA PRO A 529 27.13 6.02 12.36
C PRO A 529 28.11 6.64 13.36
N ALA A 530 28.36 7.95 13.21
CA ALA A 530 29.18 8.72 14.16
C ALA A 530 28.34 9.28 15.32
N HIS A 531 27.02 9.44 15.11
CA HIS A 531 26.09 9.98 16.09
C HIS A 531 24.99 8.97 16.38
N TRP A 532 24.63 8.82 17.64
CA TRP A 532 23.68 7.85 18.12
C TRP A 532 22.65 8.50 19.03
N GLU A 533 21.38 8.18 18.80
CA GLU A 533 20.27 8.46 19.70
C GLU A 533 19.56 7.15 19.98
N ILE A 534 19.67 6.65 21.22
CA ILE A 534 19.19 5.32 21.61
C ILE A 534 18.10 5.52 22.66
N GLY A 535 16.94 4.94 22.42
CA GLY A 535 15.77 5.06 23.28
C GLY A 535 14.86 3.85 23.24
N SER A 536 13.74 3.92 23.94
CA SER A 536 12.68 2.90 23.98
C SER A 536 11.38 3.37 23.32
N GLU A 537 11.28 4.66 23.03
CA GLU A 537 10.07 5.21 22.38
C GLU A 537 10.08 4.91 20.88
N PRO A 538 8.92 4.47 20.32
CA PRO A 538 8.81 4.19 18.90
C PRO A 538 9.18 5.39 18.03
N LEU A 539 9.79 5.16 16.87
CA LEU A 539 10.09 6.20 15.89
C LEU A 539 8.81 6.85 15.34
N PRO A 540 8.81 8.17 15.08
CA PRO A 540 7.65 8.86 14.50
C PRO A 540 7.32 8.32 13.10
N ARG A 541 6.03 8.03 12.86
CA ARG A 541 5.57 7.41 11.62
C ARG A 541 4.35 8.11 11.05
N ASN A 542 4.19 8.00 9.74
CA ASN A 542 2.94 8.37 9.09
C ASN A 542 1.91 7.22 9.16
N ALA A 543 0.68 7.49 8.72
CA ALA A 543 -0.42 6.52 8.70
C ALA A 543 -0.15 5.24 7.88
N ALA A 544 0.77 5.29 6.93
CA ALA A 544 1.24 4.12 6.16
C ALA A 544 2.39 3.37 6.86
N GLY A 545 2.71 3.69 8.12
CA GLY A 545 3.76 3.05 8.90
C GLY A 545 5.20 3.46 8.55
N LYS A 546 5.38 4.45 7.67
CA LYS A 546 6.71 4.92 7.25
C LYS A 546 7.30 5.90 8.27
N VAL A 547 8.58 5.70 8.64
CA VAL A 547 9.31 6.61 9.53
C VAL A 547 9.41 8.02 8.92
N LEU A 548 9.10 9.03 9.74
CA LEU A 548 9.18 10.44 9.39
C LEU A 548 10.59 10.98 9.69
N LYS A 549 11.54 10.74 8.77
CA LYS A 549 12.95 11.14 8.95
C LYS A 549 13.12 12.66 9.12
N ASN A 550 12.29 13.45 8.46
CA ASN A 550 12.28 14.92 8.63
C ASN A 550 11.84 15.38 10.03
N VAL A 551 11.06 14.59 10.75
CA VAL A 551 10.75 14.83 12.17
C VAL A 551 11.98 14.50 13.02
N LEU A 552 12.70 13.41 12.71
CA LEU A 552 13.92 13.02 13.42
C LEU A 552 15.07 14.01 13.22
N THR A 553 15.14 14.67 12.06
CA THR A 553 16.13 15.75 11.81
C THR A 553 15.71 17.11 12.37
N GLY A 554 14.46 17.24 12.87
CA GLY A 554 13.94 18.52 13.37
C GLY A 554 13.49 19.49 12.27
N GLU A 555 13.47 19.07 11.01
CA GLU A 555 12.99 19.88 9.88
C GLU A 555 11.45 20.03 9.86
N ALA A 556 10.76 19.13 10.53
CA ALA A 556 9.30 19.15 10.63
C ALA A 556 8.82 18.75 12.03
N THR A 557 7.63 19.22 12.40
CA THR A 557 6.93 18.79 13.61
C THR A 557 5.97 17.65 13.27
N ASN A 558 5.88 16.64 14.14
CA ASN A 558 4.87 15.59 13.99
C ASN A 558 3.50 16.17 14.36
N THR A 559 2.70 16.45 13.33
CA THR A 559 1.33 16.98 13.49
C THR A 559 0.25 15.91 13.32
N GLN A 560 0.62 14.68 13.00
CA GLN A 560 -0.34 13.61 12.71
C GLN A 560 -1.00 13.10 13.99
N LEU A 561 -2.33 13.03 13.96
CA LEU A 561 -3.15 12.51 15.05
C LEU A 561 -3.38 11.01 14.84
N GLU A 562 -2.65 10.18 15.57
CA GLU A 562 -3.00 8.76 15.64
C GLU A 562 -4.34 8.57 16.37
N ASP A 563 -5.17 7.68 15.84
CA ASP A 563 -6.48 7.33 16.42
C ASP A 563 -6.37 6.27 17.51
#